data_3b3b607f2be8451a589fabb7ff282103
#
_entry.id   3b3b607f2be8451a589fabb7ff282103
#
_cell.length_a   1.000
_cell.length_b   1.000
_cell.length_c   1.000
_cell.angle_alpha   90.00
_cell.angle_beta   90.00
_cell.angle_gamma   90.00
#
_symmetry.space_group_name_H-M   'P 1'
#
loop_
_entity.id
_entity.type
_entity.pdbx_description
1 polymer ?
#
loop_
_entity_poly.entity_id
_entity_poly.type
_entity_poly.pdbx_seq_one_letter_code
_entity_poly.pdbx_strand_id
1 'polypeptide(L)'
;MKKRIKIIIPFAIVLVVILGVLSLSIRPEYSGVDYSPANTESDTDKTIKFNSNGKLKILHITDTHLKLNHNFDPTIWLVEKACDLENPDIVVLTGDIVTNSENAEDTKKMINAVMNIFEKRNIPVAVTFGNHDSEQGAMRREDLMAYYNTFSCSVSVDDGEVLSGCGTYNIPVYSSNCEKVKFNLWVFDSGDYDENGHYSCVKPDQIEWYKKTTDKLKEDNNGETVNSLVFQHIIVGEIYDVLEKSDSKKPYAYKHLYNKDEYYRFDPEQINYGTMREFPCPGYENYGQFDAMVEKGDVLALFSGHDHTNAFGVKYKGIDIVNSLSTRYIGLFHSTQCGYRVIEVDENDTTTYETRVERIFDIFDYEAVKAEKQNGDEFKYKMAREFWFKGRVQKIATDVCRVITETLTHRQVSYAD
;
A
#
# COMPACT_ATOMS: atom_id res chain seq x y z
N MET A 1 -38.31 -23.60 2.53
CA MET A 1 -37.09 -22.81 2.68
C MET A 1 -35.93 -23.59 3.31
N LYS A 2 -36.01 -24.10 4.54
CA LYS A 2 -34.92 -24.83 5.23
C LYS A 2 -34.35 -26.04 4.46
N LYS A 3 -35.13 -26.76 3.64
CA LYS A 3 -34.65 -27.88 2.82
C LYS A 3 -33.81 -27.43 1.61
N ARG A 4 -34.10 -26.29 0.99
CA ARG A 4 -33.31 -25.76 -0.14
C ARG A 4 -31.95 -25.22 0.31
N ILE A 5 -31.90 -24.56 1.46
CA ILE A 5 -30.66 -24.08 2.05
C ILE A 5 -29.69 -25.23 2.38
N LYS A 6 -30.19 -26.37 2.90
CA LYS A 6 -29.39 -27.55 3.20
C LYS A 6 -28.75 -28.22 1.96
N ILE A 7 -29.24 -27.94 0.76
CA ILE A 7 -28.69 -28.44 -0.50
C ILE A 7 -27.75 -27.42 -1.15
N ILE A 8 -28.06 -26.13 -1.06
CA ILE A 8 -27.28 -25.07 -1.69
C ILE A 8 -25.92 -24.88 -1.01
N ILE A 9 -25.86 -24.94 0.33
CA ILE A 9 -24.60 -24.76 1.08
C ILE A 9 -23.56 -25.85 0.72
N PRO A 10 -23.85 -27.15 0.74
CA PRO A 10 -22.89 -28.20 0.31
C PRO A 10 -22.44 -28.01 -1.15
N PHE A 11 -23.36 -27.61 -2.04
CA PHE A 11 -23.04 -27.44 -3.45
C PHE A 11 -22.11 -26.23 -3.67
N ALA A 12 -22.33 -25.12 -2.94
CA ALA A 12 -21.45 -23.95 -2.97
C ALA A 12 -20.05 -24.27 -2.42
N ILE A 13 -19.98 -25.04 -1.32
CA ILE A 13 -18.71 -25.49 -0.73
C ILE A 13 -17.96 -26.40 -1.71
N VAL A 14 -18.63 -27.38 -2.31
CA VAL A 14 -18.04 -28.29 -3.30
C VAL A 14 -17.55 -27.52 -4.52
N LEU A 15 -18.31 -26.55 -5.00
CA LEU A 15 -17.92 -25.70 -6.12
C LEU A 15 -16.66 -24.87 -5.78
N VAL A 16 -16.61 -24.25 -4.60
CA VAL A 16 -15.44 -23.48 -4.12
C VAL A 16 -14.21 -24.39 -3.98
N VAL A 17 -14.37 -25.62 -3.49
CA VAL A 17 -13.28 -26.59 -3.37
C VAL A 17 -12.79 -27.04 -4.75
N ILE A 18 -13.68 -27.37 -5.69
CA ILE A 18 -13.31 -27.75 -7.06
C ILE A 18 -12.59 -26.60 -7.77
N LEU A 19 -13.07 -25.38 -7.62
CA LEU A 19 -12.47 -24.20 -8.21
C LEU A 19 -11.12 -23.86 -7.55
N GLY A 20 -10.99 -24.11 -6.25
CA GLY A 20 -9.72 -24.01 -5.52
C GLY A 20 -8.69 -25.02 -6.01
N VAL A 21 -9.08 -26.26 -6.23
CA VAL A 21 -8.20 -27.32 -6.76
C VAL A 21 -7.78 -27.03 -8.20
N LEU A 22 -8.68 -26.54 -9.05
CA LEU A 22 -8.37 -26.17 -10.43
C LEU A 22 -7.40 -24.98 -10.51
N SER A 23 -7.39 -24.11 -9.51
CA SER A 23 -6.47 -22.94 -9.46
C SER A 23 -5.05 -23.30 -9.02
N LEU A 24 -4.83 -24.46 -8.40
CA LEU A 24 -3.51 -24.92 -7.97
C LEU A 24 -2.63 -25.46 -9.10
N SER A 25 -3.18 -25.62 -10.30
CA SER A 25 -2.51 -26.35 -11.38
C SER A 25 -1.76 -25.49 -12.41
N ILE A 26 -1.79 -24.16 -12.31
CA ILE A 26 -1.13 -23.27 -13.28
C ILE A 26 -0.08 -22.45 -12.55
N ARG A 27 1.18 -22.80 -12.73
CA ARG A 27 2.34 -22.02 -12.29
C ARG A 27 3.12 -21.59 -13.54
N PRO A 28 2.80 -20.44 -14.13
CA PRO A 28 3.59 -19.93 -15.23
C PRO A 28 4.92 -19.38 -14.70
N GLU A 29 6.01 -19.62 -15.42
CA GLU A 29 7.26 -18.91 -15.24
C GLU A 29 7.23 -17.63 -16.07
N TYR A 30 7.60 -16.51 -15.48
CA TYR A 30 7.71 -15.22 -16.16
C TYR A 30 9.16 -14.95 -16.52
N SER A 31 9.45 -14.97 -17.81
CA SER A 31 10.79 -14.72 -18.33
C SER A 31 11.12 -13.22 -18.51
N GLY A 32 10.17 -12.34 -18.19
CA GLY A 32 10.31 -10.89 -18.40
C GLY A 32 10.92 -10.12 -17.23
N VAL A 33 11.24 -10.78 -16.11
CA VAL A 33 11.82 -10.11 -14.95
C VAL A 33 13.28 -9.75 -15.22
N ASP A 34 13.61 -8.48 -15.03
CA ASP A 34 14.96 -7.97 -15.17
C ASP A 34 15.65 -7.88 -13.81
N TYR A 35 16.63 -8.75 -13.61
CA TYR A 35 17.45 -8.83 -12.40
C TYR A 35 18.77 -8.06 -12.51
N SER A 36 18.97 -7.29 -13.58
CA SER A 36 20.21 -6.53 -13.78
C SER A 36 20.42 -5.51 -12.67
N PRO A 37 21.65 -5.26 -12.24
CA PRO A 37 21.96 -4.12 -11.37
C PRO A 37 21.56 -2.79 -12.04
N ALA A 38 21.39 -1.76 -11.22
CA ALA A 38 21.11 -0.41 -11.71
C ALA A 38 22.11 0.06 -12.75
N ASN A 39 21.61 0.77 -13.77
CA ASN A 39 22.48 1.46 -14.72
C ASN A 39 22.75 2.87 -14.19
N THR A 40 23.95 3.10 -13.67
CA THR A 40 24.32 4.32 -12.92
C THR A 40 24.60 5.56 -13.80
N GLU A 41 24.35 5.51 -15.11
CA GLU A 41 24.75 6.58 -16.04
C GLU A 41 23.66 7.63 -16.34
N SER A 42 22.51 7.65 -15.66
CA SER A 42 21.45 8.62 -15.96
C SER A 42 21.47 9.82 -15.02
N ASP A 43 21.78 10.99 -15.57
CA ASP A 43 21.61 12.31 -14.94
C ASP A 43 20.15 12.77 -15.15
N THR A 44 19.20 12.12 -14.46
CA THR A 44 17.79 12.48 -14.52
C THR A 44 17.48 13.61 -13.54
N ASP A 45 16.79 14.63 -14.02
CA ASP A 45 16.19 15.66 -13.14
C ASP A 45 15.19 14.97 -12.19
N LYS A 46 15.54 14.92 -10.90
CA LYS A 46 14.74 14.29 -9.85
C LYS A 46 13.71 15.23 -9.24
N THR A 47 13.47 16.39 -9.84
CA THR A 47 12.50 17.38 -9.35
C THR A 47 11.07 16.85 -9.55
N ILE A 48 10.35 16.64 -8.46
CA ILE A 48 8.94 16.27 -8.50
C ILE A 48 8.08 17.51 -8.68
N LYS A 49 7.16 17.48 -9.64
CA LYS A 49 6.28 18.59 -9.97
C LYS A 49 4.93 18.12 -10.50
N PHE A 50 3.96 18.98 -10.44
CA PHE A 50 2.71 18.76 -11.16
C PHE A 50 2.96 18.63 -12.65
N ASN A 51 2.27 17.69 -13.31
CA ASN A 51 2.39 17.48 -14.75
C ASN A 51 1.74 18.62 -15.56
N SER A 52 1.85 18.57 -16.87
CA SER A 52 1.32 19.60 -17.78
C SER A 52 -0.20 19.83 -17.69
N ASN A 53 -0.94 18.89 -17.07
CA ASN A 53 -2.37 19.03 -16.84
C ASN A 53 -2.68 19.57 -15.42
N GLY A 54 -1.66 19.98 -14.67
CA GLY A 54 -1.81 20.45 -13.29
C GLY A 54 -2.16 19.33 -12.30
N LYS A 55 -1.81 18.06 -12.59
CA LYS A 55 -2.08 16.92 -11.72
C LYS A 55 -0.77 16.30 -11.23
N LEU A 56 -0.83 15.76 -10.01
CA LEU A 56 0.17 14.85 -9.48
C LEU A 56 -0.50 13.52 -9.22
N LYS A 57 -0.12 12.49 -9.96
CA LYS A 57 -0.61 11.13 -9.76
C LYS A 57 0.46 10.31 -9.03
N ILE A 58 0.11 9.84 -7.85
CA ILE A 58 0.96 9.02 -6.99
C ILE A 58 0.45 7.59 -7.03
N LEU A 59 1.33 6.64 -7.32
CA LEU A 59 1.07 5.22 -7.18
C LEU A 59 1.66 4.74 -5.85
N HIS A 60 0.82 4.36 -4.91
CA HIS A 60 1.22 3.84 -3.62
C HIS A 60 1.22 2.31 -3.65
N ILE A 61 2.40 1.75 -3.44
CA ILE A 61 2.68 0.31 -3.40
C ILE A 61 3.26 -0.02 -2.04
N THR A 62 2.74 -1.06 -1.41
CA THR A 62 3.18 -1.51 -0.09
C THR A 62 3.06 -3.03 0.02
N ASP A 63 3.82 -3.63 0.94
CA ASP A 63 3.65 -5.03 1.32
C ASP A 63 3.69 -6.01 0.15
N THR A 64 4.63 -5.84 -0.76
CA THR A 64 4.82 -6.80 -1.87
C THR A 64 5.45 -8.11 -1.39
N HIS A 65 6.20 -8.06 -0.28
CA HIS A 65 6.89 -9.20 0.33
C HIS A 65 7.58 -10.08 -0.70
N LEU A 66 8.32 -9.45 -1.61
CA LEU A 66 9.03 -10.15 -2.65
C LEU A 66 9.97 -11.20 -2.04
N LYS A 67 9.80 -12.42 -2.51
CA LYS A 67 10.63 -13.56 -2.15
C LYS A 67 10.78 -14.43 -3.37
N LEU A 68 12.00 -14.93 -3.63
CA LEU A 68 12.30 -15.76 -4.79
C LEU A 68 11.58 -17.10 -4.72
N ASN A 69 10.27 -17.09 -4.95
CA ASN A 69 9.38 -18.24 -4.96
C ASN A 69 8.27 -18.07 -6.02
N HIS A 70 7.31 -18.98 -6.04
CA HIS A 70 6.23 -19.01 -7.03
C HIS A 70 5.26 -17.80 -7.02
N ASN A 71 5.31 -16.94 -6.01
CA ASN A 71 4.51 -15.71 -5.95
C ASN A 71 5.27 -14.48 -6.47
N PHE A 72 6.57 -14.63 -6.73
CA PHE A 72 7.43 -13.54 -7.15
C PHE A 72 7.00 -12.94 -8.50
N ASP A 73 6.98 -13.77 -9.52
CA ASP A 73 6.67 -13.32 -10.87
C ASP A 73 5.28 -12.68 -11.01
N PRO A 74 4.20 -13.27 -10.43
CA PRO A 74 2.89 -12.62 -10.42
C PRO A 74 2.86 -11.26 -9.73
N THR A 75 3.63 -11.10 -8.63
CA THR A 75 3.71 -9.82 -7.91
C THR A 75 4.45 -8.77 -8.74
N ILE A 76 5.60 -9.13 -9.33
CA ILE A 76 6.35 -8.25 -10.23
C ILE A 76 5.50 -7.81 -11.41
N TRP A 77 4.80 -8.75 -12.05
CA TRP A 77 3.92 -8.42 -13.17
C TRP A 77 2.75 -7.49 -12.77
N LEU A 78 2.21 -7.64 -11.55
CA LEU A 78 1.18 -6.72 -11.03
C LEU A 78 1.71 -5.29 -10.91
N VAL A 79 2.93 -5.12 -10.37
CA VAL A 79 3.58 -3.81 -10.25
C VAL A 79 3.84 -3.22 -11.64
N GLU A 80 4.34 -4.03 -12.57
CA GLU A 80 4.52 -3.60 -13.97
C GLU A 80 3.20 -3.12 -14.57
N LYS A 81 2.14 -3.91 -14.41
CA LYS A 81 0.81 -3.59 -14.95
C LYS A 81 0.21 -2.34 -14.31
N ALA A 82 0.41 -2.13 -13.02
CA ALA A 82 -0.02 -0.92 -12.33
C ALA A 82 0.62 0.34 -12.95
N CYS A 83 1.93 0.30 -13.21
CA CYS A 83 2.63 1.40 -13.88
C CYS A 83 2.10 1.66 -15.30
N ASP A 84 1.86 0.60 -16.07
CA ASP A 84 1.37 0.72 -17.45
C ASP A 84 -0.06 1.28 -17.53
N LEU A 85 -0.91 0.94 -16.57
CA LEU A 85 -2.31 1.41 -16.52
C LEU A 85 -2.41 2.84 -15.99
N GLU A 86 -1.66 3.14 -14.94
CA GLU A 86 -1.81 4.40 -14.22
C GLU A 86 -0.91 5.51 -14.78
N ASN A 87 0.24 5.16 -15.35
CA ASN A 87 1.27 6.11 -15.79
C ASN A 87 1.50 7.21 -14.72
N PRO A 88 1.97 6.83 -13.51
CA PRO A 88 2.09 7.75 -12.38
C PRO A 88 3.23 8.75 -12.58
N ASP A 89 3.10 9.92 -11.95
CA ASP A 89 4.16 10.92 -11.88
C ASP A 89 5.23 10.56 -10.84
N ILE A 90 4.85 9.76 -9.83
CA ILE A 90 5.75 9.21 -8.80
C ILE A 90 5.17 7.92 -8.21
N VAL A 91 6.04 6.99 -7.83
CA VAL A 91 5.70 5.81 -7.03
C VAL A 91 6.21 6.01 -5.61
N VAL A 92 5.41 5.66 -4.61
CA VAL A 92 5.83 5.61 -3.21
C VAL A 92 5.76 4.18 -2.71
N LEU A 93 6.90 3.64 -2.29
CA LEU A 93 7.04 2.30 -1.70
C LEU A 93 7.11 2.46 -0.18
N THR A 94 6.08 2.00 0.53
CA THR A 94 6.00 2.17 1.99
C THR A 94 6.35 0.91 2.77
N GLY A 95 7.39 0.22 2.34
CA GLY A 95 7.96 -0.87 3.11
C GLY A 95 7.35 -2.24 2.86
N ASP A 96 7.99 -3.24 3.46
CA ASP A 96 7.75 -4.66 3.24
C ASP A 96 7.77 -5.01 1.73
N ILE A 97 8.67 -4.34 1.01
CA ILE A 97 8.83 -4.54 -0.44
C ILE A 97 9.55 -5.85 -0.70
N VAL A 98 10.65 -6.11 0.00
CA VAL A 98 11.39 -7.35 -0.09
C VAL A 98 11.37 -8.09 1.24
N THR A 99 11.29 -9.41 1.19
CA THR A 99 11.61 -10.21 2.37
C THR A 99 13.12 -10.39 2.37
N ASN A 100 13.83 -9.69 3.26
CA ASN A 100 15.28 -9.72 3.34
C ASN A 100 15.77 -11.17 3.47
N SER A 101 16.79 -11.51 2.70
CA SER A 101 17.35 -12.86 2.61
C SER A 101 18.66 -12.94 3.42
N GLU A 102 18.99 -14.14 3.90
CA GLU A 102 20.33 -14.42 4.46
C GLU A 102 21.46 -14.19 3.43
N ASN A 103 21.10 -14.19 2.14
CA ASN A 103 22.00 -13.89 1.04
C ASN A 103 21.68 -12.50 0.47
N ALA A 104 22.62 -11.56 0.63
CA ALA A 104 22.48 -10.19 0.12
C ALA A 104 22.27 -10.12 -1.40
N GLU A 105 22.83 -11.04 -2.18
CA GLU A 105 22.66 -11.08 -3.64
C GLU A 105 21.20 -11.43 -4.02
N ASP A 106 20.53 -12.29 -3.25
CA ASP A 106 19.11 -12.59 -3.48
C ASP A 106 18.24 -11.39 -3.12
N THR A 107 18.56 -10.66 -2.05
CA THR A 107 17.87 -9.41 -1.70
C THR A 107 18.04 -8.37 -2.81
N LYS A 108 19.27 -8.16 -3.31
CA LYS A 108 19.53 -7.26 -4.44
C LYS A 108 18.79 -7.66 -5.71
N LYS A 109 18.70 -8.96 -6.03
CA LYS A 109 17.92 -9.44 -7.18
C LYS A 109 16.43 -9.06 -7.06
N MET A 110 15.86 -9.15 -5.87
CA MET A 110 14.46 -8.76 -5.64
C MET A 110 14.28 -7.25 -5.80
N ILE A 111 15.20 -6.45 -5.28
CA ILE A 111 15.21 -4.99 -5.47
C ILE A 111 15.38 -4.65 -6.95
N ASN A 112 16.31 -5.29 -7.65
CA ASN A 112 16.52 -5.07 -9.09
C ASN A 112 15.22 -5.33 -9.87
N ALA A 113 14.54 -6.44 -9.57
CA ALA A 113 13.33 -6.83 -10.27
C ALA A 113 12.22 -5.77 -10.16
N VAL A 114 12.05 -5.16 -8.99
CA VAL A 114 11.00 -4.14 -8.80
C VAL A 114 11.46 -2.77 -9.29
N MET A 115 12.70 -2.36 -9.00
CA MET A 115 13.20 -1.04 -9.36
C MET A 115 13.38 -0.87 -10.88
N ASN A 116 13.79 -1.93 -11.60
CA ASN A 116 13.92 -1.90 -13.05
C ASN A 116 12.58 -1.66 -13.77
N ILE A 117 11.44 -1.92 -13.14
CA ILE A 117 10.13 -1.57 -13.69
C ILE A 117 10.02 -0.04 -13.81
N PHE A 118 10.43 0.67 -12.77
CA PHE A 118 10.34 2.13 -12.67
C PHE A 118 11.47 2.79 -13.48
N GLU A 119 12.68 2.28 -13.36
CA GLU A 119 13.85 2.76 -14.10
C GLU A 119 13.61 2.80 -15.61
N LYS A 120 13.10 1.71 -16.19
CA LYS A 120 12.77 1.60 -17.62
C LYS A 120 11.67 2.57 -18.08
N ARG A 121 10.84 3.05 -17.17
CA ARG A 121 9.74 3.98 -17.45
C ARG A 121 10.07 5.41 -17.06
N ASN A 122 11.26 5.65 -16.50
CA ASN A 122 11.67 6.93 -15.93
C ASN A 122 10.65 7.47 -14.90
N ILE A 123 10.09 6.58 -14.07
CA ILE A 123 9.14 6.94 -13.02
C ILE A 123 9.92 7.16 -11.73
N PRO A 124 9.88 8.35 -11.12
CA PRO A 124 10.50 8.61 -9.82
C PRO A 124 9.95 7.70 -8.73
N VAL A 125 10.81 7.24 -7.82
CA VAL A 125 10.45 6.33 -6.74
C VAL A 125 10.95 6.84 -5.40
N ALA A 126 10.04 7.01 -4.45
CA ALA A 126 10.33 7.26 -3.04
C ALA A 126 10.21 5.94 -2.25
N VAL A 127 11.17 5.65 -1.37
CA VAL A 127 11.23 4.40 -0.61
C VAL A 127 11.30 4.69 0.89
N THR A 128 10.50 4.00 1.68
CA THR A 128 10.73 3.80 3.12
C THR A 128 10.55 2.32 3.47
N PHE A 129 10.87 1.93 4.70
CA PHE A 129 10.95 0.54 5.09
C PHE A 129 9.77 0.10 5.99
N GLY A 130 9.42 -1.17 5.86
CA GLY A 130 8.58 -1.89 6.79
C GLY A 130 9.41 -2.75 7.76
N ASN A 131 8.72 -3.53 8.57
CA ASN A 131 9.38 -4.36 9.57
C ASN A 131 10.10 -5.59 8.95
N HIS A 132 9.64 -6.08 7.80
CA HIS A 132 10.24 -7.25 7.15
C HIS A 132 11.40 -6.94 6.21
N ASP A 133 11.61 -5.70 5.80
CA ASP A 133 12.68 -5.35 4.86
C ASP A 133 14.08 -5.63 5.42
N SER A 134 14.27 -5.48 6.75
CA SER A 134 15.55 -5.72 7.42
C SER A 134 15.54 -6.93 8.37
N GLU A 135 14.41 -7.63 8.50
CA GLU A 135 14.25 -8.73 9.44
C GLU A 135 15.13 -9.93 9.05
N GLN A 136 16.03 -10.36 9.96
CA GLN A 136 16.88 -11.54 9.85
C GLN A 136 17.70 -11.65 8.54
N GLY A 137 17.85 -10.54 7.80
CA GLY A 137 18.53 -10.53 6.52
C GLY A 137 19.99 -10.13 6.58
N ALA A 138 20.66 -10.29 5.44
CA ALA A 138 22.08 -9.94 5.27
C ALA A 138 22.33 -8.43 5.11
N MET A 139 21.29 -7.63 4.84
CA MET A 139 21.40 -6.20 4.59
C MET A 139 20.67 -5.42 5.67
N ARG A 140 21.31 -4.41 6.24
CA ARG A 140 20.67 -3.44 7.16
C ARG A 140 19.90 -2.41 6.35
N ARG A 141 19.03 -1.62 7.00
CA ARG A 141 18.23 -0.58 6.35
C ARG A 141 19.08 0.44 5.60
N GLU A 142 20.22 0.84 6.19
CA GLU A 142 21.16 1.77 5.55
C GLU A 142 21.78 1.17 4.27
N ASP A 143 22.12 -0.13 4.32
CA ASP A 143 22.67 -0.84 3.15
C ASP A 143 21.58 -1.01 2.06
N LEU A 144 20.32 -1.26 2.46
CA LEU A 144 19.19 -1.32 1.55
C LEU A 144 18.92 0.04 0.90
N MET A 145 18.86 1.12 1.69
CA MET A 145 18.64 2.48 1.18
C MET A 145 19.76 2.89 0.22
N ALA A 146 21.00 2.64 0.60
CA ALA A 146 22.14 2.90 -0.28
C ALA A 146 22.03 2.12 -1.60
N TYR A 147 21.49 0.89 -1.57
CA TYR A 147 21.29 0.10 -2.78
C TYR A 147 20.11 0.61 -3.62
N TYR A 148 18.98 0.96 -3.02
CA TYR A 148 17.87 1.62 -3.73
C TYR A 148 18.33 2.91 -4.41
N ASN A 149 19.20 3.68 -3.77
CA ASN A 149 19.74 4.93 -4.30
C ASN A 149 20.78 4.75 -5.42
N THR A 150 21.17 3.52 -5.76
CA THR A 150 21.95 3.26 -6.98
C THR A 150 21.10 3.37 -8.25
N PHE A 151 19.76 3.30 -8.14
CA PHE A 151 18.86 3.49 -9.26
C PHE A 151 18.64 4.98 -9.53
N SER A 152 18.69 5.37 -10.80
CA SER A 152 18.52 6.77 -11.21
C SER A 152 17.10 7.29 -10.93
N CYS A 153 16.12 6.42 -10.91
CA CYS A 153 14.73 6.75 -10.59
C CYS A 153 14.49 6.96 -9.07
N SER A 154 15.41 6.58 -8.18
CA SER A 154 15.23 6.82 -6.74
C SER A 154 15.29 8.32 -6.42
N VAL A 155 14.26 8.81 -5.73
CA VAL A 155 14.20 10.16 -5.16
C VAL A 155 14.26 10.14 -3.63
N SER A 156 14.62 8.99 -3.04
CA SER A 156 14.79 8.82 -1.61
C SER A 156 16.05 9.56 -1.17
N VAL A 157 15.88 10.67 -0.49
CA VAL A 157 16.97 11.54 -0.07
C VAL A 157 17.10 11.41 1.44
N ASP A 158 18.33 11.15 1.90
CA ASP A 158 18.70 11.47 3.26
C ASP A 158 19.09 12.95 3.26
N ASP A 159 18.32 13.82 3.92
CA ASP A 159 18.55 15.26 3.96
C ASP A 159 19.77 15.66 4.81
N GLY A 160 20.54 14.70 5.27
CA GLY A 160 21.80 14.87 5.99
C GLY A 160 21.63 15.08 7.49
N GLU A 161 20.42 15.10 8.02
CA GLU A 161 20.17 15.01 9.46
C GLU A 161 20.20 13.54 9.91
N VAL A 162 20.91 13.24 11.00
CA VAL A 162 20.91 11.91 11.59
C VAL A 162 19.64 11.74 12.40
N LEU A 163 18.63 11.15 11.80
CA LEU A 163 17.35 10.82 12.44
C LEU A 163 17.30 9.34 12.84
N SER A 164 16.43 9.03 13.78
CA SER A 164 16.10 7.64 14.11
C SER A 164 15.53 6.92 12.90
N GLY A 165 15.95 5.66 12.68
CA GLY A 165 15.56 4.88 11.52
C GLY A 165 16.36 5.23 10.26
N CYS A 166 15.80 4.87 9.11
CA CYS A 166 16.41 5.11 7.79
C CYS A 166 15.29 5.31 6.75
N GLY A 167 15.31 6.44 6.04
CA GLY A 167 14.28 6.76 5.04
C GLY A 167 13.16 7.67 5.59
N THR A 168 13.54 8.64 6.44
CA THR A 168 12.70 9.77 6.81
C THR A 168 13.17 11.01 6.07
N TYR A 169 12.32 11.57 5.21
CA TYR A 169 12.62 12.74 4.38
C TYR A 169 11.33 13.36 3.85
N ASN A 170 11.44 14.51 3.19
CA ASN A 170 10.33 15.10 2.45
C ASN A 170 10.66 15.30 0.97
N ILE A 171 9.62 15.37 0.16
CA ILE A 171 9.71 15.60 -1.28
C ILE A 171 8.87 16.83 -1.60
N PRO A 172 9.49 17.99 -1.80
CA PRO A 172 8.78 19.17 -2.29
C PRO A 172 8.26 18.93 -3.70
N VAL A 173 6.98 19.19 -3.91
CA VAL A 173 6.32 19.11 -5.22
C VAL A 173 6.16 20.51 -5.78
N TYR A 174 6.83 20.76 -6.88
CA TYR A 174 6.81 22.06 -7.54
C TYR A 174 5.57 22.25 -8.40
N SER A 175 5.22 23.50 -8.64
CA SER A 175 4.24 23.86 -9.66
C SER A 175 4.64 23.29 -11.04
N SER A 176 3.67 23.11 -11.93
CA SER A 176 3.90 22.60 -13.28
C SER A 176 4.94 23.40 -14.08
N ASN A 177 5.06 24.69 -13.78
CA ASN A 177 6.08 25.59 -14.36
C ASN A 177 7.40 25.68 -13.53
N CYS A 178 7.55 24.88 -12.47
CA CYS A 178 8.72 24.82 -11.59
C CYS A 178 9.05 26.13 -10.83
N GLU A 179 8.11 27.06 -10.68
CA GLU A 179 8.41 28.36 -10.05
C GLU A 179 8.36 28.32 -8.51
N LYS A 180 7.50 27.45 -7.93
CA LYS A 180 7.35 27.38 -6.48
C LYS A 180 6.92 25.99 -6.01
N VAL A 181 7.21 25.69 -4.74
CA VAL A 181 6.66 24.52 -4.07
C VAL A 181 5.16 24.73 -3.82
N LYS A 182 4.34 23.80 -4.27
CA LYS A 182 2.87 23.84 -4.17
C LYS A 182 2.31 22.80 -3.22
N PHE A 183 3.05 21.71 -3.05
CA PHE A 183 2.63 20.56 -2.27
C PHE A 183 3.85 19.86 -1.67
N ASN A 184 3.68 18.98 -0.69
CA ASN A 184 4.78 18.24 -0.13
C ASN A 184 4.38 16.78 0.15
N LEU A 185 5.31 15.85 -0.01
CA LEU A 185 5.15 14.47 0.40
C LEU A 185 6.12 14.19 1.55
N TRP A 186 5.59 13.82 2.70
CA TRP A 186 6.37 13.34 3.83
C TRP A 186 6.53 11.84 3.75
N VAL A 187 7.74 11.35 3.88
CA VAL A 187 8.06 9.94 3.96
C VAL A 187 8.72 9.67 5.32
N PHE A 188 8.14 8.77 6.11
CA PHE A 188 8.66 8.43 7.43
C PHE A 188 9.04 6.95 7.51
N ASP A 189 10.21 6.67 8.08
CA ASP A 189 10.52 5.35 8.60
C ASP A 189 9.82 5.20 9.97
N SER A 190 8.79 4.36 10.01
CA SER A 190 8.04 4.05 11.23
C SER A 190 8.70 2.96 12.09
N GLY A 191 9.90 2.53 11.71
CA GLY A 191 10.66 1.50 12.40
C GLY A 191 10.18 0.08 12.10
N ASP A 192 10.71 -0.88 12.85
CA ASP A 192 10.36 -2.30 12.79
C ASP A 192 9.80 -2.79 14.12
N TYR A 193 10.65 -3.20 15.06
CA TYR A 193 10.27 -3.68 16.38
C TYR A 193 11.04 -2.93 17.47
N ASP A 194 10.45 -2.86 18.67
CA ASP A 194 11.14 -2.45 19.88
C ASP A 194 11.93 -3.63 20.48
N GLU A 195 12.66 -3.38 21.58
CA GLU A 195 13.44 -4.39 22.30
C GLU A 195 12.58 -5.54 22.90
N ASN A 196 11.27 -5.34 23.02
CA ASN A 196 10.31 -6.32 23.53
C ASN A 196 9.59 -7.08 22.40
N GLY A 197 9.89 -6.76 21.16
CA GLY A 197 9.26 -7.34 19.96
C GLY A 197 7.88 -6.77 19.65
N HIS A 198 7.53 -5.59 20.17
CA HIS A 198 6.36 -4.85 19.73
C HIS A 198 6.69 -4.02 18.49
N TYR A 199 5.70 -3.72 17.67
CA TYR A 199 5.87 -2.82 16.54
C TYR A 199 6.33 -1.44 16.98
N SER A 200 7.27 -0.87 16.25
CA SER A 200 7.83 0.46 16.46
C SER A 200 6.90 1.55 15.90
N CYS A 201 7.31 2.79 16.03
CA CYS A 201 6.62 3.96 15.53
C CYS A 201 7.62 5.09 15.24
N VAL A 202 7.17 6.16 14.59
CA VAL A 202 7.96 7.38 14.35
C VAL A 202 8.46 7.96 15.67
N LYS A 203 9.75 8.30 15.74
CA LYS A 203 10.46 8.69 16.95
C LYS A 203 10.42 10.21 17.17
N PRO A 204 10.69 10.69 18.42
CA PRO A 204 10.62 12.10 18.77
C PRO A 204 11.49 13.02 17.91
N ASP A 205 12.68 12.58 17.53
CA ASP A 205 13.60 13.35 16.67
C ASP A 205 13.06 13.53 15.25
N GLN A 206 12.41 12.51 14.68
CA GLN A 206 11.72 12.58 13.40
C GLN A 206 10.52 13.55 13.47
N ILE A 207 9.78 13.55 14.60
CA ILE A 207 8.66 14.49 14.82
C ILE A 207 9.15 15.94 14.92
N GLU A 208 10.23 16.16 15.64
CA GLU A 208 10.83 17.51 15.76
C GLU A 208 11.40 18.00 14.42
N TRP A 209 12.02 17.12 13.65
CA TRP A 209 12.46 17.42 12.28
C TRP A 209 11.27 17.80 11.38
N TYR A 210 10.18 17.03 11.43
CA TYR A 210 8.95 17.33 10.69
C TYR A 210 8.43 18.74 11.03
N LYS A 211 8.31 19.06 12.33
CA LYS A 211 7.82 20.37 12.77
C LYS A 211 8.68 21.53 12.24
N LYS A 212 10.00 21.40 12.31
CA LYS A 212 10.95 22.41 11.82
C LYS A 212 10.86 22.55 10.30
N THR A 213 10.82 21.43 9.59
CA THR A 213 10.76 21.41 8.13
C THR A 213 9.44 21.99 7.62
N THR A 214 8.32 21.70 8.30
CA THR A 214 7.00 22.31 7.98
C THR A 214 7.05 23.84 8.18
N ASP A 215 7.63 24.31 9.28
CA ASP A 215 7.77 25.75 9.52
C ASP A 215 8.63 26.43 8.44
N LYS A 216 9.72 25.77 8.04
CA LYS A 216 10.58 26.26 6.97
C LYS A 216 9.86 26.28 5.61
N LEU A 217 9.13 25.22 5.25
CA LEU A 217 8.34 25.21 4.01
C LEU A 217 7.31 26.34 3.98
N LYS A 218 6.67 26.62 5.11
CA LYS A 218 5.74 27.73 5.25
C LYS A 218 6.43 29.10 5.12
N GLU A 219 7.59 29.28 5.74
CA GLU A 219 8.39 30.51 5.62
C GLU A 219 8.81 30.71 4.16
N ASP A 220 9.36 29.70 3.52
CA ASP A 220 9.80 29.73 2.12
C ASP A 220 8.63 29.97 1.15
N ASN A 221 7.39 29.64 1.56
CA ASN A 221 6.15 29.90 0.81
C ASN A 221 5.43 31.20 1.26
N ASN A 222 6.16 32.21 1.69
CA ASN A 222 5.63 33.52 2.09
C ASN A 222 4.63 33.47 3.26
N GLY A 223 4.73 32.50 4.14
CA GLY A 223 3.85 32.29 5.29
C GLY A 223 2.58 31.52 4.98
N GLU A 224 2.35 31.08 3.75
CA GLU A 224 1.25 30.20 3.37
C GLU A 224 1.60 28.73 3.66
N THR A 225 0.65 27.99 4.20
CA THR A 225 0.82 26.55 4.45
C THR A 225 1.00 25.79 3.14
N VAL A 226 2.01 24.93 3.07
CA VAL A 226 2.20 23.97 1.98
C VAL A 226 1.51 22.67 2.38
N ASN A 227 0.36 22.38 1.77
CA ASN A 227 -0.39 21.14 2.07
C ASN A 227 0.41 19.91 1.68
N SER A 228 0.13 18.79 2.34
CA SER A 228 0.95 17.60 2.23
C SER A 228 0.18 16.28 2.40
N LEU A 229 0.82 15.19 1.98
CA LEU A 229 0.46 13.82 2.31
C LEU A 229 1.62 13.15 3.03
N VAL A 230 1.30 12.22 3.92
CA VAL A 230 2.27 11.42 4.68
C VAL A 230 2.23 9.98 4.22
N PHE A 231 3.42 9.37 4.11
CA PHE A 231 3.62 7.97 3.75
C PHE A 231 4.54 7.30 4.77
N GLN A 232 4.08 6.19 5.34
CA GLN A 232 4.83 5.36 6.27
C GLN A 232 4.34 3.92 6.21
N HIS A 233 5.06 2.99 6.83
CA HIS A 233 4.64 1.59 6.83
C HIS A 233 3.59 1.30 7.90
N ILE A 234 3.94 1.49 9.18
CA ILE A 234 3.08 1.14 10.31
C ILE A 234 2.07 2.27 10.56
N ILE A 235 0.80 1.92 10.66
CA ILE A 235 -0.29 2.85 10.91
C ILE A 235 -0.14 3.54 12.29
N VAL A 236 -0.69 4.74 12.44
CA VAL A 236 -0.68 5.50 13.71
C VAL A 236 -1.65 4.92 14.74
N GLY A 237 -1.31 5.08 16.03
CA GLY A 237 -2.10 4.55 17.15
C GLY A 237 -3.50 5.15 17.27
N GLU A 238 -3.69 6.37 16.77
CA GLU A 238 -4.95 7.10 16.76
C GLU A 238 -6.06 6.41 15.95
N ILE A 239 -5.73 5.38 15.19
CA ILE A 239 -6.74 4.51 14.56
C ILE A 239 -7.69 3.91 15.61
N TYR A 240 -7.21 3.61 16.81
CA TYR A 240 -8.05 3.08 17.88
C TYR A 240 -9.00 4.13 18.49
N ASP A 241 -8.74 5.42 18.32
CA ASP A 241 -9.62 6.49 18.77
C ASP A 241 -10.90 6.62 17.89
N VAL A 242 -10.84 6.14 16.66
CA VAL A 242 -11.99 6.12 15.73
C VAL A 242 -12.74 4.79 15.72
N LEU A 243 -12.29 3.81 16.48
CA LEU A 243 -12.95 2.52 16.62
C LEU A 243 -13.86 2.50 17.84
N GLU A 244 -15.03 1.89 17.73
CA GLU A 244 -15.91 1.65 18.88
C GLU A 244 -15.39 0.49 19.74
N LYS A 245 -15.32 0.67 21.06
CA LYS A 245 -15.19 -0.46 21.97
C LYS A 245 -16.37 -1.40 21.80
N SER A 246 -16.10 -2.68 21.73
CA SER A 246 -17.11 -3.69 21.43
C SER A 246 -17.01 -4.89 22.36
N ASP A 247 -18.09 -5.65 22.41
CA ASP A 247 -18.12 -6.98 23.01
C ASP A 247 -17.54 -8.00 22.00
N SER A 248 -16.71 -8.92 22.46
CA SER A 248 -16.13 -10.00 21.66
C SER A 248 -17.15 -10.86 20.89
N LYS A 249 -18.42 -10.80 21.28
CA LYS A 249 -19.51 -11.55 20.64
C LYS A 249 -20.13 -10.83 19.42
N LYS A 250 -19.80 -9.56 19.21
CA LYS A 250 -20.35 -8.82 18.07
C LYS A 250 -19.60 -9.19 16.77
N PRO A 251 -20.31 -9.26 15.64
CA PRO A 251 -19.66 -9.43 14.34
C PRO A 251 -18.64 -8.32 14.10
N TYR A 252 -17.50 -8.70 13.48
CA TYR A 252 -16.39 -7.79 13.14
C TYR A 252 -15.77 -7.08 14.36
N ALA A 253 -15.89 -7.63 15.56
CA ALA A 253 -15.13 -7.18 16.70
C ALA A 253 -13.75 -7.85 16.71
N TYR A 254 -12.71 -7.04 16.68
CA TYR A 254 -11.32 -7.46 16.72
C TYR A 254 -10.71 -7.15 18.07
N LYS A 255 -9.84 -8.06 18.56
CA LYS A 255 -9.07 -7.78 19.76
C LYS A 255 -8.10 -6.62 19.53
N HIS A 256 -7.91 -5.79 20.55
CA HIS A 256 -6.80 -4.85 20.54
C HIS A 256 -5.47 -5.60 20.51
N LEU A 257 -4.52 -5.12 19.72
CA LEU A 257 -3.24 -5.81 19.53
C LEU A 257 -2.49 -6.05 20.85
N TYR A 258 -2.39 -5.04 21.69
CA TYR A 258 -1.63 -5.07 22.94
C TYR A 258 -2.52 -5.28 24.18
N ASN A 259 -3.74 -4.78 24.20
CA ASN A 259 -4.70 -4.99 25.29
C ASN A 259 -5.69 -6.10 24.93
N LYS A 260 -5.34 -7.34 25.23
CA LYS A 260 -6.09 -8.53 24.84
C LYS A 260 -7.46 -8.69 25.52
N ASP A 261 -7.80 -7.85 26.48
CA ASP A 261 -9.10 -7.82 27.14
C ASP A 261 -10.08 -6.85 26.49
N GLU A 262 -9.60 -6.02 25.55
CA GLU A 262 -10.40 -5.05 24.83
C GLU A 262 -10.67 -5.53 23.38
N TYR A 263 -11.89 -5.23 22.92
CA TYR A 263 -12.33 -5.50 21.55
C TYR A 263 -12.82 -4.21 20.94
N TYR A 264 -12.54 -4.06 19.66
CA TYR A 264 -12.89 -2.90 18.86
C TYR A 264 -13.55 -3.32 17.56
N ARG A 265 -14.41 -2.48 17.02
CA ARG A 265 -14.99 -2.65 15.70
C ARG A 265 -15.09 -1.30 15.00
N PHE A 266 -15.15 -1.33 13.68
CA PHE A 266 -15.55 -0.15 12.95
C PHE A 266 -17.03 0.14 13.16
N ASP A 267 -17.33 1.42 13.36
CA ASP A 267 -18.64 1.95 13.01
C ASP A 267 -18.65 2.21 11.50
N PRO A 268 -19.51 1.50 10.73
CA PRO A 268 -19.58 1.72 9.29
C PRO A 268 -19.91 3.17 8.89
N GLU A 269 -20.51 3.95 9.79
CA GLU A 269 -20.82 5.36 9.57
C GLU A 269 -19.59 6.28 9.68
N GLN A 270 -18.49 5.80 10.27
CA GLN A 270 -17.23 6.56 10.42
C GLN A 270 -16.22 6.29 9.31
N ILE A 271 -16.40 5.23 8.53
CA ILE A 271 -15.52 4.93 7.40
C ILE A 271 -15.89 5.87 6.25
N ASN A 272 -14.92 6.68 5.80
CA ASN A 272 -15.12 7.51 4.62
C ASN A 272 -15.25 6.66 3.35
N TYR A 273 -14.41 5.61 3.26
CA TYR A 273 -14.39 4.64 2.15
C TYR A 273 -13.67 3.36 2.54
N GLY A 274 -13.98 2.28 1.86
CA GLY A 274 -13.25 1.02 1.91
C GLY A 274 -13.70 0.06 3.00
N THR A 275 -12.82 -0.85 3.39
CA THR A 275 -13.14 -1.94 4.33
C THR A 275 -11.97 -2.25 5.25
N MET A 276 -12.28 -2.57 6.51
CA MET A 276 -11.34 -3.19 7.45
C MET A 276 -11.65 -4.69 7.55
N ARG A 277 -10.64 -5.53 7.33
CA ARG A 277 -10.78 -6.98 7.38
C ARG A 277 -9.90 -7.67 8.40
N GLU A 278 -8.95 -6.95 8.94
CA GLU A 278 -8.12 -7.36 10.07
C GLU A 278 -7.97 -6.21 11.06
N PHE A 279 -7.59 -6.52 12.30
CA PHE A 279 -7.40 -5.49 13.32
C PHE A 279 -6.16 -4.65 12.97
N PRO A 280 -6.19 -3.34 13.22
CA PRO A 280 -5.04 -2.49 13.00
C PRO A 280 -3.87 -2.85 13.92
N CYS A 281 -2.66 -2.79 13.37
CA CYS A 281 -1.42 -3.12 14.07
C CYS A 281 -0.49 -1.90 14.20
N PRO A 282 -0.87 -0.85 14.95
CA PRO A 282 -0.01 0.31 15.16
C PRO A 282 1.18 -0.04 16.06
N GLY A 283 2.15 0.89 16.12
CA GLY A 283 3.23 0.83 17.09
C GLY A 283 2.75 0.76 18.55
N TYR A 284 3.57 0.17 19.41
CA TYR A 284 3.26 0.06 20.83
C TYR A 284 3.32 1.42 21.53
N GLU A 285 4.35 2.20 21.23
CA GLU A 285 4.53 3.55 21.73
C GLU A 285 3.86 4.58 20.82
N ASN A 286 3.49 5.72 21.40
CA ASN A 286 3.00 6.88 20.65
C ASN A 286 3.71 8.14 21.20
N TYR A 287 4.53 8.75 20.36
CA TYR A 287 5.28 9.96 20.69
C TYR A 287 4.61 11.25 20.19
N GLY A 288 3.36 11.19 19.74
CA GLY A 288 2.58 12.36 19.34
C GLY A 288 2.80 12.80 17.89
N GLN A 289 3.17 11.89 16.99
CA GLN A 289 3.30 12.18 15.55
C GLN A 289 2.01 12.78 14.98
N PHE A 290 0.88 12.14 15.23
CA PHE A 290 -0.41 12.57 14.70
C PHE A 290 -0.84 13.93 15.27
N ASP A 291 -0.66 14.15 16.58
CA ASP A 291 -0.96 15.43 17.20
C ASP A 291 -0.07 16.57 16.67
N ALA A 292 1.20 16.29 16.34
CA ALA A 292 2.07 17.24 15.68
C ALA A 292 1.57 17.63 14.28
N MET A 293 1.04 16.68 13.52
CA MET A 293 0.43 16.93 12.21
C MET A 293 -0.85 17.77 12.32
N VAL A 294 -1.69 17.48 13.31
CA VAL A 294 -2.88 18.30 13.61
C VAL A 294 -2.49 19.71 14.01
N GLU A 295 -1.43 19.89 14.84
CA GLU A 295 -0.92 21.18 15.26
C GLU A 295 -0.42 22.03 14.07
N LYS A 296 0.34 21.41 13.14
CA LYS A 296 0.91 22.10 11.96
C LYS A 296 -0.14 22.40 10.90
N GLY A 297 -1.14 21.55 10.76
CA GLY A 297 -2.29 21.77 9.89
C GLY A 297 -1.97 21.73 8.39
N ASP A 298 -0.86 21.10 8.02
CA ASP A 298 -0.43 20.92 6.62
C ASP A 298 -0.84 19.56 6.03
N VAL A 299 -1.07 18.54 6.88
CA VAL A 299 -1.31 17.17 6.44
C VAL A 299 -2.79 16.94 6.14
N LEU A 300 -3.09 16.49 4.92
CA LEU A 300 -4.45 16.10 4.50
C LEU A 300 -4.74 14.64 4.87
N ALA A 301 -3.75 13.75 4.66
CA ALA A 301 -3.89 12.32 4.90
C ALA A 301 -2.55 11.66 5.22
N LEU A 302 -2.62 10.57 6.00
CA LEU A 302 -1.53 9.66 6.30
C LEU A 302 -1.85 8.30 5.68
N PHE A 303 -1.00 7.85 4.76
CA PHE A 303 -1.09 6.57 4.08
C PHE A 303 -0.12 5.56 4.69
N SER A 304 -0.64 4.38 5.02
CA SER A 304 0.15 3.27 5.58
C SER A 304 -0.10 1.96 4.83
N GLY A 305 0.79 0.99 5.04
CA GLY A 305 0.65 -0.41 4.67
C GLY A 305 0.44 -1.27 5.91
N HIS A 306 1.28 -2.33 6.06
CA HIS A 306 1.41 -3.20 7.22
C HIS A 306 0.22 -4.14 7.46
N ASP A 307 -0.99 -3.62 7.50
CA ASP A 307 -2.22 -4.41 7.62
C ASP A 307 -2.67 -4.84 6.22
N HIS A 308 -2.30 -6.05 5.82
CA HIS A 308 -2.31 -6.51 4.43
C HIS A 308 -3.68 -6.55 3.77
N THR A 309 -4.74 -6.81 4.57
CA THR A 309 -6.10 -7.01 4.06
C THR A 309 -7.00 -5.80 4.27
N ASN A 310 -6.47 -4.75 4.87
CA ASN A 310 -7.16 -3.50 5.09
C ASN A 310 -7.05 -2.58 3.87
N ALA A 311 -8.14 -1.92 3.52
CA ALA A 311 -8.19 -0.91 2.47
C ALA A 311 -9.27 0.10 2.81
N PHE A 312 -8.98 1.01 3.73
CA PHE A 312 -9.95 1.98 4.24
C PHE A 312 -9.34 3.37 4.40
N GLY A 313 -10.19 4.37 4.54
CA GLY A 313 -9.83 5.70 5.01
C GLY A 313 -10.87 6.20 6.00
N VAL A 314 -10.41 6.74 7.13
CA VAL A 314 -11.23 7.36 8.17
C VAL A 314 -10.70 8.74 8.49
N LYS A 315 -11.58 9.70 8.73
CA LYS A 315 -11.19 11.06 9.11
C LYS A 315 -11.14 11.20 10.63
N TYR A 316 -10.00 11.66 11.15
CA TYR A 316 -9.84 11.98 12.56
C TYR A 316 -9.14 13.32 12.72
N LYS A 317 -9.67 14.21 13.55
CA LYS A 317 -9.15 15.57 13.80
C LYS A 317 -8.76 16.35 12.52
N GLY A 318 -9.47 16.12 11.42
CA GLY A 318 -9.22 16.80 10.14
C GLY A 318 -8.28 16.07 9.17
N ILE A 319 -7.55 15.05 9.61
CA ILE A 319 -6.62 14.26 8.81
C ILE A 319 -7.24 12.89 8.49
N ASP A 320 -7.09 12.41 7.27
CA ASP A 320 -7.51 11.05 6.92
C ASP A 320 -6.42 10.05 7.31
N ILE A 321 -6.77 9.05 8.13
CA ILE A 321 -5.94 7.87 8.40
C ILE A 321 -6.31 6.81 7.38
N VAL A 322 -5.34 6.44 6.53
CA VAL A 322 -5.58 5.57 5.38
C VAL A 322 -4.68 4.35 5.44
N ASN A 323 -5.28 3.16 5.41
CA ASN A 323 -4.54 1.94 5.21
C ASN A 323 -4.70 1.46 3.76
N SER A 324 -3.61 1.10 3.12
CA SER A 324 -3.55 0.56 1.76
C SER A 324 -3.32 -0.93 1.79
N LEU A 325 -4.00 -1.64 0.90
CA LEU A 325 -3.87 -3.09 0.82
C LEU A 325 -2.50 -3.51 0.28
N SER A 326 -2.11 -4.74 0.61
CA SER A 326 -0.89 -5.35 0.11
C SER A 326 -0.88 -5.50 -1.42
N THR A 327 0.25 -5.20 -2.06
CA THR A 327 0.46 -5.44 -3.50
C THR A 327 1.00 -6.86 -3.75
N ARG A 328 0.91 -7.75 -2.78
CA ARG A 328 1.43 -9.11 -2.86
C ARG A 328 0.40 -10.08 -3.44
N TYR A 329 0.77 -10.83 -4.46
CA TYR A 329 -0.01 -11.97 -4.92
C TYR A 329 0.28 -13.21 -4.08
N ILE A 330 -0.70 -13.72 -3.34
CA ILE A 330 -0.60 -14.93 -2.49
C ILE A 330 -1.61 -16.03 -2.83
N GLY A 331 -2.17 -16.00 -4.03
CA GLY A 331 -3.11 -17.04 -4.48
C GLY A 331 -4.58 -16.72 -4.13
N LEU A 332 -5.44 -17.74 -4.26
CA LEU A 332 -6.89 -17.56 -4.39
C LEU A 332 -7.58 -16.90 -3.19
N PHE A 333 -7.22 -17.22 -1.96
CA PHE A 333 -8.01 -16.84 -0.78
C PHE A 333 -7.68 -15.46 -0.20
N HIS A 334 -6.50 -14.91 -0.51
CA HIS A 334 -6.10 -13.57 -0.06
C HIS A 334 -6.12 -12.53 -1.19
N SER A 335 -6.34 -12.94 -2.39
CA SER A 335 -6.19 -12.13 -3.59
C SER A 335 -7.25 -11.04 -3.78
N THR A 336 -8.39 -11.07 -3.06
CA THR A 336 -9.35 -9.95 -3.07
C THR A 336 -8.84 -8.69 -2.37
N GLN A 337 -7.77 -8.84 -1.62
CA GLN A 337 -7.11 -7.75 -0.93
C GLN A 337 -5.73 -7.46 -1.52
N CYS A 338 -5.47 -7.94 -2.73
CA CYS A 338 -4.25 -7.67 -3.47
C CYS A 338 -4.50 -6.59 -4.52
N GLY A 339 -3.67 -5.56 -4.54
CA GLY A 339 -3.79 -4.46 -5.48
C GLY A 339 -2.86 -3.30 -5.15
N TYR A 340 -3.24 -2.11 -5.53
CA TYR A 340 -2.48 -0.89 -5.26
C TYR A 340 -3.44 0.30 -5.02
N ARG A 341 -2.90 1.40 -4.52
CA ARG A 341 -3.66 2.64 -4.35
C ARG A 341 -3.15 3.71 -5.30
N VAL A 342 -4.08 4.44 -5.89
CA VAL A 342 -3.81 5.65 -6.68
C VAL A 342 -4.29 6.85 -5.89
N ILE A 343 -3.47 7.92 -5.90
CA ILE A 343 -3.76 9.18 -5.23
C ILE A 343 -3.51 10.29 -6.26
N GLU A 344 -4.43 11.22 -6.38
CA GLU A 344 -4.30 12.35 -7.29
C GLU A 344 -4.51 13.68 -6.55
N VAL A 345 -3.63 14.64 -6.81
CA VAL A 345 -3.71 16.01 -6.29
C VAL A 345 -3.78 16.98 -7.45
N ASP A 346 -4.61 18.03 -7.33
CA ASP A 346 -4.74 19.10 -8.32
C ASP A 346 -3.91 20.33 -7.91
N GLU A 347 -3.08 20.84 -8.81
CA GLU A 347 -2.29 22.05 -8.57
C GLU A 347 -3.16 23.28 -8.27
N ASN A 348 -4.39 23.33 -8.78
CA ASN A 348 -5.32 24.43 -8.58
C ASN A 348 -6.07 24.37 -7.26
N ASP A 349 -6.14 23.18 -6.64
CA ASP A 349 -6.70 22.96 -5.31
C ASP A 349 -5.92 21.90 -4.54
N THR A 350 -4.85 22.34 -3.90
CA THR A 350 -4.00 21.46 -3.08
C THR A 350 -4.56 21.23 -1.67
N THR A 351 -5.77 21.70 -1.36
CA THR A 351 -6.43 21.47 -0.06
C THR A 351 -7.21 20.14 -0.02
N THR A 352 -7.30 19.46 -1.13
CA THR A 352 -8.00 18.19 -1.30
C THR A 352 -7.15 17.20 -2.10
N TYR A 353 -7.54 15.94 -2.05
CA TYR A 353 -6.99 14.89 -2.89
C TYR A 353 -8.08 13.87 -3.25
N GLU A 354 -7.86 13.15 -4.33
CA GLU A 354 -8.69 11.99 -4.70
C GLU A 354 -7.88 10.71 -4.49
N THR A 355 -8.55 9.62 -4.10
CA THR A 355 -7.89 8.33 -3.96
C THR A 355 -8.82 7.19 -4.29
N ARG A 356 -8.26 6.14 -4.87
CA ARG A 356 -8.93 4.88 -5.16
C ARG A 356 -8.00 3.69 -4.97
N VAL A 357 -8.60 2.56 -4.76
CA VAL A 357 -7.90 1.26 -4.69
C VAL A 357 -8.23 0.47 -5.95
N GLU A 358 -7.20 0.02 -6.64
CA GLU A 358 -7.33 -0.89 -7.77
C GLU A 358 -6.96 -2.31 -7.33
N ARG A 359 -7.94 -3.18 -7.28
CA ARG A 359 -7.71 -4.58 -6.92
C ARG A 359 -7.37 -5.40 -8.16
N ILE A 360 -6.52 -6.38 -7.99
CA ILE A 360 -6.06 -7.25 -9.08
C ILE A 360 -7.20 -7.83 -9.92
N PHE A 361 -8.38 -8.05 -9.32
CA PHE A 361 -9.54 -8.60 -10.02
C PHE A 361 -10.39 -7.59 -10.77
N ASP A 362 -10.30 -6.32 -10.36
CA ASP A 362 -11.00 -5.23 -11.04
C ASP A 362 -10.23 -4.82 -12.30
N ILE A 363 -8.89 -4.97 -12.26
CA ILE A 363 -7.99 -4.66 -13.38
C ILE A 363 -8.13 -5.68 -14.52
N PHE A 364 -8.33 -6.97 -14.21
CA PHE A 364 -8.36 -8.04 -15.19
C PHE A 364 -9.79 -8.48 -15.51
N ASP A 365 -10.47 -7.70 -16.32
CA ASP A 365 -11.74 -8.06 -16.93
C ASP A 365 -11.56 -8.96 -18.18
N TYR A 366 -12.65 -9.30 -18.85
CA TYR A 366 -12.61 -10.15 -20.06
C TYR A 366 -11.87 -9.48 -21.23
N GLU A 367 -11.97 -8.16 -21.37
CA GLU A 367 -11.29 -7.44 -22.45
C GLU A 367 -9.78 -7.35 -22.19
N ALA A 368 -9.36 -7.17 -20.94
CA ALA A 368 -7.95 -7.25 -20.56
C ALA A 368 -7.35 -8.64 -20.88
N VAL A 369 -8.07 -9.73 -20.55
CA VAL A 369 -7.65 -11.10 -20.91
C VAL A 369 -7.52 -11.27 -22.43
N LYS A 370 -8.44 -10.73 -23.18
CA LYS A 370 -8.44 -10.80 -24.64
C LYS A 370 -7.29 -9.99 -25.26
N ALA A 371 -6.99 -8.83 -24.70
CA ALA A 371 -5.85 -8.02 -25.11
C ALA A 371 -4.53 -8.75 -24.89
N GLU A 372 -4.31 -9.33 -23.71
CA GLU A 372 -3.08 -10.10 -23.43
C GLU A 372 -2.95 -11.33 -24.37
N LYS A 373 -4.06 -11.97 -24.72
CA LYS A 373 -4.05 -13.04 -25.71
C LYS A 373 -3.61 -12.56 -27.11
N GLN A 374 -4.02 -11.36 -27.51
CA GLN A 374 -3.65 -10.76 -28.81
C GLN A 374 -2.19 -10.32 -28.84
N ASN A 375 -1.65 -9.89 -27.70
CA ASN A 375 -0.25 -9.49 -27.55
C ASN A 375 0.74 -10.67 -27.70
N GLY A 376 0.25 -11.92 -27.59
CA GLY A 376 1.04 -13.12 -27.85
C GLY A 376 1.97 -13.54 -26.71
N ASP A 377 1.97 -12.83 -25.58
CA ASP A 377 2.69 -13.22 -24.37
C ASP A 377 1.89 -14.28 -23.61
N GLU A 378 2.36 -15.52 -23.68
CA GLU A 378 1.66 -16.65 -23.06
C GLU A 378 1.57 -16.56 -21.55
N PHE A 379 2.60 -16.00 -20.87
CA PHE A 379 2.58 -15.80 -19.43
C PHE A 379 1.52 -14.76 -19.06
N LYS A 380 1.59 -13.56 -19.63
CA LYS A 380 0.66 -12.47 -19.37
C LYS A 380 -0.79 -12.88 -19.63
N TYR A 381 -1.03 -13.60 -20.73
CA TYR A 381 -2.35 -14.16 -21.03
C TYR A 381 -2.83 -15.17 -19.98
N LYS A 382 -1.97 -16.11 -19.56
CA LYS A 382 -2.32 -17.08 -18.52
C LYS A 382 -2.62 -16.41 -17.20
N MET A 383 -1.82 -15.42 -16.79
CA MET A 383 -2.02 -14.68 -15.56
C MET A 383 -3.29 -13.82 -15.60
N ALA A 384 -3.53 -13.06 -16.65
CA ALA A 384 -4.75 -12.28 -16.82
C ALA A 384 -6.00 -13.16 -16.75
N ARG A 385 -5.98 -14.33 -17.43
CA ARG A 385 -7.07 -15.30 -17.39
C ARG A 385 -7.28 -15.88 -15.98
N GLU A 386 -6.20 -16.16 -15.27
CA GLU A 386 -6.27 -16.68 -13.90
C GLU A 386 -6.87 -15.63 -12.96
N PHE A 387 -6.43 -14.38 -13.03
CA PHE A 387 -6.96 -13.29 -12.21
C PHE A 387 -8.44 -13.03 -12.51
N TRP A 388 -8.81 -12.93 -13.78
CA TRP A 388 -10.21 -12.79 -14.18
C TRP A 388 -11.10 -13.91 -13.66
N PHE A 389 -10.65 -15.18 -13.79
CA PHE A 389 -11.39 -16.33 -13.33
C PHE A 389 -11.54 -16.33 -11.81
N LYS A 390 -10.45 -16.11 -11.08
CA LYS A 390 -10.43 -16.03 -9.61
C LYS A 390 -11.32 -14.90 -9.09
N GLY A 391 -11.25 -13.73 -9.70
CA GLY A 391 -12.12 -12.60 -9.36
C GLY A 391 -13.61 -12.92 -9.50
N ARG A 392 -14.00 -13.58 -10.60
CA ARG A 392 -15.39 -14.02 -10.78
C ARG A 392 -15.84 -15.07 -9.75
N VAL A 393 -15.00 -16.05 -9.48
CA VAL A 393 -15.29 -17.06 -8.45
C VAL A 393 -15.52 -16.42 -7.10
N GLN A 394 -14.66 -15.46 -6.75
CA GLN A 394 -14.77 -14.78 -5.48
C GLN A 394 -15.99 -13.86 -5.42
N LYS A 395 -16.29 -13.12 -6.48
CA LYS A 395 -17.52 -12.32 -6.56
C LYS A 395 -18.75 -13.19 -6.34
N ILE A 396 -18.83 -14.36 -7.00
CA ILE A 396 -19.90 -15.33 -6.81
C ILE A 396 -19.94 -15.83 -5.36
N ALA A 397 -18.79 -16.15 -4.77
CA ALA A 397 -18.73 -16.63 -3.38
C ALA A 397 -19.20 -15.55 -2.40
N THR A 398 -18.79 -14.29 -2.60
CA THR A 398 -19.24 -13.15 -1.80
C THR A 398 -20.73 -12.92 -1.94
N ASP A 399 -21.28 -12.93 -3.14
CA ASP A 399 -22.71 -12.77 -3.40
C ASP A 399 -23.52 -13.91 -2.75
N VAL A 400 -23.06 -15.15 -2.84
CA VAL A 400 -23.68 -16.31 -2.17
C VAL A 400 -23.65 -16.14 -0.65
N CYS A 401 -22.52 -15.74 -0.07
CA CYS A 401 -22.41 -15.50 1.37
C CYS A 401 -23.33 -14.36 1.81
N ARG A 402 -23.41 -13.26 1.05
CA ARG A 402 -24.34 -12.16 1.30
C ARG A 402 -25.79 -12.65 1.33
N VAL A 403 -26.25 -13.35 0.29
CA VAL A 403 -27.61 -13.88 0.20
C VAL A 403 -27.92 -14.84 1.34
N ILE A 404 -26.96 -15.68 1.73
CA ILE A 404 -27.11 -16.59 2.87
C ILE A 404 -27.26 -15.79 4.17
N THR A 405 -26.42 -14.79 4.41
CA THR A 405 -26.42 -13.98 5.62
C THR A 405 -27.72 -13.17 5.70
N GLU A 406 -28.13 -12.49 4.64
CA GLU A 406 -29.40 -11.75 4.57
C GLU A 406 -30.60 -12.67 4.83
N THR A 407 -30.57 -13.89 4.27
CA THR A 407 -31.64 -14.88 4.46
C THR A 407 -31.71 -15.40 5.90
N LEU A 408 -30.58 -15.58 6.56
CA LEU A 408 -30.50 -16.11 7.92
C LEU A 408 -30.74 -15.05 8.98
N THR A 409 -30.34 -13.81 8.74
CA THR A 409 -30.41 -12.73 9.72
C THR A 409 -31.61 -11.81 9.52
N HIS A 410 -32.31 -11.91 8.40
CA HIS A 410 -33.36 -10.96 7.96
C HIS A 410 -32.88 -9.48 7.94
N ARG A 411 -31.58 -9.27 7.78
CA ARG A 411 -30.96 -7.94 7.67
C ARG A 411 -30.27 -7.83 6.33
N GLN A 412 -30.47 -6.69 5.67
CA GLN A 412 -29.70 -6.32 4.50
C GLN A 412 -28.25 -6.08 4.94
N VAL A 413 -27.32 -6.77 4.32
CA VAL A 413 -25.88 -6.58 4.52
C VAL A 413 -25.38 -5.79 3.32
N SER A 414 -25.19 -4.48 3.50
CA SER A 414 -24.47 -3.69 2.52
C SER A 414 -22.98 -3.96 2.69
N TYR A 415 -22.37 -4.62 1.72
CA TYR A 415 -20.94 -4.51 1.54
C TYR A 415 -20.74 -3.27 0.67
N ALA A 416 -20.06 -2.25 1.18
CA ALA A 416 -19.59 -1.17 0.35
C ALA A 416 -18.58 -1.78 -0.66
N ASP A 417 -18.85 -1.58 -1.94
CA ASP A 417 -18.00 -2.00 -3.05
C ASP A 417 -16.69 -1.21 -3.06
#